data_7539898e7e91a3780fac65b3c2d07493
#
_entry.id   7539898e7e91a3780fac65b3c2d07493
#
_cell.length_a   1.000
_cell.length_b   1.000
_cell.length_c   1.000
_cell.angle_alpha   90.00
_cell.angle_beta   90.00
_cell.angle_gamma   90.00
#
_symmetry.space_group_name_H-M   'P 1'
#
loop_
_entity.id
_entity.type
_entity.pdbx_description
1 polymer ?
#
loop_
_entity_poly.entity_id
_entity_poly.type
_entity_poly.pdbx_seq_one_letter_code
_entity_poly.pdbx_strand_id
1 'polypeptide(L)'
;MRLVSPILYRVIYPLLGSMGYFHSRAAPPVTVITYHGVLPAGYKTEDAFLDNTLVTEESFRSQLQLLKKHYNVISPDEFMLWLRKSQELPEKAILLTCDDGLLNHLSVMLPILQQEKLKCLFLVTGSSLGNTREMLWYVELYLLLMQAQPQDEQFRVHGIAVPKIADDAGQRRSVWLSLLKNLSQCDAVARRSFLEDAAVRFGLQPSWKMRYLDDPLLRDRFQLLRLPELKLLADAGMTIGAHTSSHPVLAAQSVELARAEITECRTGLEQSLGRQAWAIAYPFGDPGSVGAREFKMAEEAGYACAFVNVGGVPDAAAGRFALPRVHVTAEMSPSVYEAHVSGFHDALRSRFA
;
A
#
# COMPACT_ATOMS: atom_id res chain seq x y z
N MET A 1 -11.41 -10.82 22.44
CA MET A 1 -10.78 -11.24 21.17
C MET A 1 -9.25 -11.27 21.15
N ARG A 2 -8.52 -10.50 21.95
CA ARG A 2 -7.01 -10.45 21.95
C ARG A 2 -6.30 -11.73 22.38
N LEU A 3 -6.93 -12.63 23.13
CA LEU A 3 -6.32 -13.87 23.63
C LEU A 3 -6.37 -15.07 22.64
N VAL A 4 -7.26 -15.04 21.66
CA VAL A 4 -7.41 -16.15 20.68
C VAL A 4 -6.43 -16.03 19.51
N SER A 5 -5.96 -14.84 19.22
CA SER A 5 -5.08 -14.55 18.08
C SER A 5 -3.75 -15.34 18.09
N PRO A 6 -2.97 -15.41 19.20
CA PRO A 6 -1.72 -16.16 19.20
C PRO A 6 -1.90 -17.68 18.98
N ILE A 7 -2.93 -18.29 19.58
CA ILE A 7 -3.23 -19.71 19.40
C ILE A 7 -3.68 -19.96 17.95
N LEU A 8 -4.51 -19.07 17.42
CA LEU A 8 -5.01 -19.17 16.06
C LEU A 8 -3.85 -19.13 15.05
N TYR A 9 -2.94 -18.18 15.16
CA TYR A 9 -1.84 -17.98 14.22
C TYR A 9 -0.69 -18.97 14.41
N ARG A 10 -0.38 -19.38 15.64
CA ARG A 10 0.77 -20.23 15.92
C ARG A 10 0.47 -21.73 15.98
N VAL A 11 -0.81 -22.11 16.11
CA VAL A 11 -1.20 -23.53 16.27
C VAL A 11 -2.25 -23.92 15.22
N ILE A 12 -3.39 -23.21 15.19
CA ILE A 12 -4.54 -23.65 14.40
C ILE A 12 -4.26 -23.49 12.90
N TYR A 13 -3.78 -22.33 12.46
CA TYR A 13 -3.49 -22.11 11.03
C TYR A 13 -2.37 -23.01 10.50
N PRO A 14 -1.24 -23.21 11.17
CA PRO A 14 -0.24 -24.21 10.76
C PRO A 14 -0.81 -25.62 10.64
N LEU A 15 -1.62 -26.05 11.59
CA LEU A 15 -2.26 -27.37 11.55
C LEU A 15 -3.21 -27.51 10.36
N LEU A 16 -4.12 -26.55 10.17
CA LEU A 16 -5.06 -26.56 9.05
C LEU A 16 -4.34 -26.45 7.70
N GLY A 17 -3.30 -25.62 7.62
CA GLY A 17 -2.47 -25.48 6.42
C GLY A 17 -1.75 -26.77 6.04
N SER A 18 -1.14 -27.47 7.01
CA SER A 18 -0.48 -28.76 6.76
C SER A 18 -1.43 -29.85 6.28
N MET A 19 -2.71 -29.76 6.62
CA MET A 19 -3.77 -30.65 6.15
C MET A 19 -4.35 -30.26 4.78
N GLY A 20 -3.89 -29.15 4.16
CA GLY A 20 -4.44 -28.64 2.92
C GLY A 20 -5.85 -28.06 3.03
N TYR A 21 -6.29 -27.74 4.23
CA TYR A 21 -7.67 -27.33 4.50
C TYR A 21 -8.07 -26.07 3.77
N PHE A 22 -7.17 -25.07 3.71
CA PHE A 22 -7.51 -23.75 3.16
C PHE A 22 -7.82 -23.81 1.66
N HIS A 23 -6.98 -24.48 0.88
CA HIS A 23 -7.19 -24.56 -0.57
C HIS A 23 -8.22 -25.63 -0.99
N SER A 24 -8.60 -26.54 -0.09
CA SER A 24 -9.64 -27.56 -0.38
C SER A 24 -11.06 -27.05 -0.20
N ARG A 25 -11.26 -25.94 0.52
CA ARG A 25 -12.58 -25.38 0.77
C ARG A 25 -13.07 -24.48 -0.38
N ALA A 26 -14.38 -24.23 -0.42
CA ALA A 26 -14.95 -23.22 -1.31
C ALA A 26 -14.36 -21.83 -0.95
N ALA A 27 -13.74 -21.20 -1.93
CA ALA A 27 -13.21 -19.87 -1.80
C ALA A 27 -14.25 -18.82 -2.25
N PRO A 28 -14.07 -17.54 -1.91
CA PRO A 28 -14.82 -16.45 -2.50
C PRO A 28 -14.71 -16.45 -4.04
N PRO A 29 -15.69 -15.88 -4.76
CA PRO A 29 -15.64 -15.77 -6.22
C PRO A 29 -14.36 -15.11 -6.71
N VAL A 30 -13.89 -14.08 -5.99
CA VAL A 30 -12.60 -13.43 -6.21
C VAL A 30 -12.01 -12.98 -4.88
N THR A 31 -10.69 -13.10 -4.74
CA THR A 31 -9.92 -12.49 -3.66
C THR A 31 -8.95 -11.48 -4.26
N VAL A 32 -8.96 -10.25 -3.77
CA VAL A 32 -8.00 -9.23 -4.16
C VAL A 32 -6.90 -9.17 -3.10
N ILE A 33 -5.66 -9.36 -3.53
CA ILE A 33 -4.48 -9.33 -2.65
C ILE A 33 -3.73 -8.03 -2.89
N THR A 34 -3.33 -7.33 -1.83
CA THR A 34 -2.48 -6.14 -1.94
C THR A 34 -1.15 -6.33 -1.25
N TYR A 35 -0.08 -6.01 -1.98
CA TYR A 35 1.28 -5.81 -1.50
C TYR A 35 1.58 -4.32 -1.45
N HIS A 36 2.63 -3.92 -0.72
CA HIS A 36 3.19 -2.57 -0.77
C HIS A 36 4.63 -2.57 -1.32
N GLY A 37 5.15 -3.75 -1.62
CA GLY A 37 6.44 -3.94 -2.26
C GLY A 37 7.17 -5.19 -1.79
N VAL A 38 8.31 -5.42 -2.42
CA VAL A 38 9.21 -6.55 -2.14
C VAL A 38 10.59 -6.01 -1.84
N LEU A 39 11.14 -6.40 -0.69
CA LEU A 39 12.48 -6.02 -0.29
C LEU A 39 13.52 -6.68 -1.20
N PRO A 40 14.50 -5.93 -1.73
CA PRO A 40 15.53 -6.49 -2.59
C PRO A 40 16.43 -7.49 -1.85
N ALA A 41 16.98 -8.47 -2.55
CA ALA A 41 17.91 -9.43 -1.98
C ALA A 41 19.12 -8.70 -1.36
N GLY A 42 19.48 -9.08 -0.16
CA GLY A 42 20.58 -8.45 0.59
C GLY A 42 20.21 -7.18 1.36
N TYR A 43 18.98 -6.68 1.23
CA TYR A 43 18.50 -5.58 2.06
C TYR A 43 18.51 -5.97 3.55
N LYS A 44 19.06 -5.08 4.37
CA LYS A 44 19.02 -5.21 5.83
C LYS A 44 17.95 -4.25 6.34
N THR A 45 17.02 -4.77 7.11
CA THR A 45 15.92 -3.99 7.70
C THR A 45 16.47 -2.78 8.47
N GLU A 46 16.14 -1.59 8.02
CA GLU A 46 16.46 -0.31 8.70
C GLU A 46 15.58 -0.16 9.96
N ASP A 47 14.32 -0.48 9.83
CA ASP A 47 13.36 -0.47 10.95
C ASP A 47 12.23 -1.48 10.70
N ALA A 48 12.06 -2.45 11.59
CA ALA A 48 11.07 -3.51 11.44
C ALA A 48 9.61 -2.98 11.44
N PHE A 49 9.33 -1.89 12.12
CA PHE A 49 8.01 -1.27 12.12
C PHE A 49 7.70 -0.68 10.73
N LEU A 50 8.67 0.04 10.14
CA LEU A 50 8.52 0.66 8.84
C LEU A 50 8.47 -0.37 7.71
N ASP A 51 9.22 -1.47 7.84
CA ASP A 51 9.31 -2.51 6.81
C ASP A 51 8.21 -3.58 6.89
N ASN A 52 7.34 -3.52 7.91
CA ASN A 52 6.32 -4.55 8.14
C ASN A 52 5.31 -4.71 6.98
N THR A 53 5.15 -3.70 6.15
CA THR A 53 4.24 -3.75 4.99
C THR A 53 4.88 -4.36 3.73
N LEU A 54 6.18 -4.64 3.74
CA LEU A 54 6.91 -5.23 2.63
C LEU A 54 7.29 -6.67 2.93
N VAL A 55 7.26 -7.51 1.91
CA VAL A 55 7.68 -8.92 2.03
C VAL A 55 9.08 -9.12 1.44
N THR A 56 9.78 -10.18 1.85
CA THR A 56 11.04 -10.55 1.23
C THR A 56 10.82 -11.14 -0.16
N GLU A 57 11.84 -11.11 -1.02
CA GLU A 57 11.79 -11.76 -2.33
C GLU A 57 11.45 -13.26 -2.23
N GLU A 58 12.01 -13.97 -1.26
CA GLU A 58 11.73 -15.38 -0.99
C GLU A 58 10.26 -15.61 -0.63
N SER A 59 9.72 -14.79 0.28
CA SER A 59 8.30 -14.86 0.67
C SER A 59 7.39 -14.58 -0.52
N PHE A 60 7.69 -13.56 -1.32
CA PHE A 60 6.90 -13.21 -2.50
C PHE A 60 6.87 -14.35 -3.51
N ARG A 61 8.03 -14.93 -3.86
CA ARG A 61 8.12 -16.09 -4.76
C ARG A 61 7.33 -17.29 -4.25
N SER A 62 7.47 -17.61 -2.97
CA SER A 62 6.75 -18.71 -2.33
C SER A 62 5.24 -18.49 -2.35
N GLN A 63 4.77 -17.26 -2.07
CA GLN A 63 3.36 -16.90 -2.14
C GLN A 63 2.81 -17.01 -3.57
N LEU A 64 3.53 -16.53 -4.59
CA LEU A 64 3.11 -16.68 -5.99
C LEU A 64 3.03 -18.14 -6.42
N GLN A 65 3.97 -18.99 -6.01
CA GLN A 65 3.95 -20.43 -6.29
C GLN A 65 2.72 -21.11 -5.65
N LEU A 66 2.41 -20.77 -4.40
CA LEU A 66 1.20 -21.24 -3.71
C LEU A 66 -0.07 -20.84 -4.47
N LEU A 67 -0.15 -19.58 -4.90
CA LEU A 67 -1.29 -19.09 -5.67
C LEU A 67 -1.45 -19.84 -6.99
N LYS A 68 -0.39 -19.99 -7.77
CA LYS A 68 -0.41 -20.72 -9.05
C LYS A 68 -0.79 -22.19 -8.91
N LYS A 69 -0.46 -22.81 -7.77
CA LYS A 69 -0.73 -24.22 -7.51
C LYS A 69 -2.19 -24.48 -7.14
N HIS A 70 -2.83 -23.57 -6.42
CA HIS A 70 -4.12 -23.83 -5.75
C HIS A 70 -5.24 -22.87 -6.14
N TYR A 71 -4.92 -21.78 -6.86
CA TYR A 71 -5.83 -20.70 -7.23
C TYR A 71 -5.66 -20.31 -8.69
N ASN A 72 -6.58 -19.53 -9.21
CA ASN A 72 -6.51 -18.97 -10.56
C ASN A 72 -6.13 -17.48 -10.47
N VAL A 73 -4.86 -17.16 -10.69
CA VAL A 73 -4.40 -15.76 -10.71
C VAL A 73 -4.84 -15.14 -12.03
N ILE A 74 -5.77 -14.19 -11.94
CA ILE A 74 -6.35 -13.49 -13.10
C ILE A 74 -5.59 -12.19 -13.38
N SER A 75 -5.65 -11.75 -14.62
CA SER A 75 -5.17 -10.43 -15.02
C SER A 75 -6.09 -9.31 -14.56
N PRO A 76 -5.59 -8.05 -14.44
CA PRO A 76 -6.44 -6.90 -14.21
C PRO A 76 -7.52 -6.68 -15.29
N ASP A 77 -7.26 -7.07 -16.53
CA ASP A 77 -8.23 -6.99 -17.63
C ASP A 77 -9.40 -7.95 -17.44
N GLU A 78 -9.12 -9.20 -17.04
CA GLU A 78 -10.19 -10.18 -16.69
C GLU A 78 -11.03 -9.67 -15.52
N PHE A 79 -10.39 -9.08 -14.50
CA PHE A 79 -11.11 -8.47 -13.39
C PHE A 79 -12.00 -7.30 -13.84
N MET A 80 -11.53 -6.45 -14.75
CA MET A 80 -12.31 -5.37 -15.32
C MET A 80 -13.53 -5.89 -16.11
N LEU A 81 -13.36 -6.96 -16.90
CA LEU A 81 -14.47 -7.57 -17.63
C LEU A 81 -15.53 -8.15 -16.68
N TRP A 82 -15.10 -8.75 -15.58
CA TRP A 82 -16.01 -9.21 -14.53
C TRP A 82 -16.77 -8.05 -13.86
N LEU A 83 -16.09 -6.97 -13.50
CA LEU A 83 -16.74 -5.76 -12.95
C LEU A 83 -17.82 -5.20 -13.87
N ARG A 84 -17.61 -5.30 -15.18
CA ARG A 84 -18.57 -4.88 -16.22
C ARG A 84 -19.65 -5.94 -16.50
N LYS A 85 -19.65 -7.06 -15.78
CA LYS A 85 -20.55 -8.20 -16.02
C LYS A 85 -20.46 -8.77 -17.44
N SER A 86 -19.30 -8.59 -18.10
CA SER A 86 -19.07 -9.08 -19.47
C SER A 86 -18.42 -10.47 -19.49
N GLN A 87 -17.90 -10.93 -18.35
CA GLN A 87 -17.25 -12.24 -18.22
C GLN A 87 -17.38 -12.73 -16.79
N GLU A 88 -17.54 -14.05 -16.63
CA GLU A 88 -17.41 -14.71 -15.33
C GLU A 88 -15.94 -15.00 -15.04
N LEU A 89 -15.58 -15.03 -13.75
CA LEU A 89 -14.25 -15.40 -13.32
C LEU A 89 -14.14 -16.92 -13.12
N PRO A 90 -12.94 -17.50 -13.30
CA PRO A 90 -12.70 -18.87 -12.88
C PRO A 90 -12.89 -19.00 -11.37
N GLU A 91 -13.16 -20.23 -10.91
CA GLU A 91 -13.22 -20.50 -9.47
C GLU A 91 -11.93 -20.09 -8.76
N LYS A 92 -12.04 -19.62 -7.52
CA LYS A 92 -10.89 -19.21 -6.71
C LYS A 92 -10.01 -18.15 -7.42
N ALA A 93 -10.63 -17.20 -8.10
CA ALA A 93 -9.91 -16.14 -8.79
C ALA A 93 -9.14 -15.26 -7.81
N ILE A 94 -7.91 -14.92 -8.15
CA ILE A 94 -7.03 -14.02 -7.38
C ILE A 94 -6.59 -12.87 -8.27
N LEU A 95 -6.84 -11.64 -7.82
CA LEU A 95 -6.25 -10.43 -8.41
C LEU A 95 -5.06 -9.98 -7.56
N LEU A 96 -3.91 -9.79 -8.20
CA LEU A 96 -2.74 -9.20 -7.56
C LEU A 96 -2.78 -7.68 -7.71
N THR A 97 -2.65 -6.96 -6.59
CA THR A 97 -2.48 -5.51 -6.57
C THR A 97 -1.25 -5.13 -5.76
N CYS A 98 -0.67 -3.95 -6.04
CA CYS A 98 0.43 -3.40 -5.27
C CYS A 98 0.28 -1.89 -5.19
N ASP A 99 0.38 -1.32 -3.98
CA ASP A 99 0.14 0.09 -3.71
C ASP A 99 1.45 0.89 -3.63
N ASP A 100 1.33 2.22 -3.53
CA ASP A 100 2.37 3.24 -3.29
C ASP A 100 3.19 3.67 -4.51
N GLY A 101 3.63 2.76 -5.35
CA GLY A 101 4.52 3.08 -6.47
C GLY A 101 6.00 3.13 -6.07
N LEU A 102 6.47 2.26 -5.18
CA LEU A 102 7.88 2.16 -4.81
C LEU A 102 8.75 1.65 -5.96
N LEU A 103 10.03 2.02 -5.99
CA LEU A 103 10.96 1.63 -7.04
C LEU A 103 11.14 0.10 -7.13
N ASN A 104 11.02 -0.61 -6.01
CA ASN A 104 11.10 -2.08 -6.00
C ASN A 104 9.97 -2.77 -6.79
N HIS A 105 8.89 -2.07 -7.14
CA HIS A 105 7.88 -2.61 -8.07
C HIS A 105 8.48 -2.87 -9.45
N LEU A 106 9.40 -2.02 -9.89
CA LEU A 106 10.11 -2.18 -11.16
C LEU A 106 11.34 -3.08 -10.99
N SER A 107 12.18 -2.83 -9.98
CA SER A 107 13.49 -3.47 -9.85
C SER A 107 13.42 -4.90 -9.31
N VAL A 108 12.42 -5.23 -8.51
CA VAL A 108 12.27 -6.55 -7.84
C VAL A 108 10.99 -7.28 -8.28
N MET A 109 9.82 -6.64 -8.15
CA MET A 109 8.55 -7.33 -8.41
C MET A 109 8.35 -7.65 -9.89
N LEU A 110 8.63 -6.70 -10.79
CA LEU A 110 8.40 -6.89 -12.23
C LEU A 110 9.17 -8.10 -12.79
N PRO A 111 10.49 -8.29 -12.57
CA PRO A 111 11.21 -9.47 -13.05
C PRO A 111 10.60 -10.79 -12.56
N ILE A 112 10.16 -10.83 -11.29
CA ILE A 112 9.55 -12.03 -10.71
C ILE A 112 8.19 -12.29 -11.36
N LEU A 113 7.34 -11.28 -11.50
CA LEU A 113 6.04 -11.41 -12.15
C LEU A 113 6.15 -11.84 -13.62
N GLN A 114 7.14 -11.32 -14.35
CA GLN A 114 7.43 -11.74 -15.73
C GLN A 114 7.88 -13.19 -15.80
N GLN A 115 8.78 -13.62 -14.90
CA GLN A 115 9.23 -15.02 -14.81
C GLN A 115 8.06 -15.96 -14.54
N GLU A 116 7.15 -15.55 -13.66
CA GLU A 116 5.95 -16.32 -13.29
C GLU A 116 4.80 -16.18 -14.31
N LYS A 117 4.94 -15.30 -15.32
CA LYS A 117 3.93 -14.96 -16.33
C LYS A 117 2.63 -14.42 -15.70
N LEU A 118 2.75 -13.66 -14.64
CA LEU A 118 1.65 -13.06 -13.92
C LEU A 118 1.55 -11.55 -14.22
N LYS A 119 0.33 -11.04 -14.14
CA LYS A 119 0.03 -9.61 -14.24
C LYS A 119 -0.38 -9.05 -12.88
N CYS A 120 -0.07 -7.78 -12.64
CA CYS A 120 -0.41 -7.08 -11.41
C CYS A 120 -1.01 -5.71 -11.75
N LEU A 121 -1.93 -5.23 -10.91
CA LEU A 121 -2.43 -3.86 -10.92
C LEU A 121 -1.61 -3.04 -9.90
N PHE A 122 -0.76 -2.15 -10.39
CA PHE A 122 0.01 -1.24 -9.55
C PHE A 122 -0.75 0.07 -9.37
N LEU A 123 -1.07 0.40 -8.13
CA LEU A 123 -1.81 1.57 -7.72
C LEU A 123 -0.79 2.60 -7.18
N VAL A 124 -0.48 3.60 -8.01
CA VAL A 124 0.64 4.50 -7.78
C VAL A 124 0.20 5.91 -7.43
N THR A 125 0.99 6.59 -6.61
CA THR A 125 0.74 8.00 -6.26
C THR A 125 1.07 8.93 -7.42
N GLY A 126 0.44 10.09 -7.49
CA GLY A 126 0.75 11.15 -8.45
C GLY A 126 2.19 11.67 -8.35
N SER A 127 2.85 11.49 -7.21
CA SER A 127 4.29 11.78 -7.04
C SER A 127 5.15 11.01 -8.04
N SER A 128 4.71 9.84 -8.51
CA SER A 128 5.39 9.06 -9.55
C SER A 128 5.34 9.69 -10.96
N LEU A 129 4.59 10.74 -11.15
CA LEU A 129 4.52 11.48 -12.42
C LEU A 129 5.66 12.51 -12.59
N GLY A 130 6.40 12.78 -11.52
CA GLY A 130 7.58 13.64 -11.53
C GLY A 130 8.84 12.93 -12.00
N ASN A 131 9.93 13.72 -12.09
CA ASN A 131 11.28 13.23 -12.38
C ASN A 131 12.20 13.34 -11.15
N THR A 132 11.73 13.91 -10.06
CA THR A 132 12.47 14.03 -8.80
C THR A 132 12.47 12.71 -8.04
N ARG A 133 13.56 12.49 -7.28
CA ARG A 133 13.66 11.32 -6.40
C ARG A 133 12.95 11.65 -5.09
N GLU A 134 11.81 11.03 -4.86
CA GLU A 134 10.95 11.30 -3.70
C GLU A 134 10.70 10.01 -2.91
N MET A 135 10.29 10.20 -1.66
CA MET A 135 9.76 9.17 -0.77
C MET A 135 8.30 9.51 -0.43
N LEU A 136 7.56 8.54 0.07
CA LEU A 136 6.28 8.83 0.70
C LEU A 136 6.49 9.77 1.90
N TRP A 137 5.73 10.85 1.97
CA TRP A 137 5.93 11.92 2.95
C TRP A 137 5.89 11.42 4.41
N TYR A 138 5.07 10.45 4.73
CA TYR A 138 4.97 9.89 6.07
C TYR A 138 6.14 8.96 6.42
N VAL A 139 6.75 8.33 5.42
CA VAL A 139 8.00 7.58 5.55
C VAL A 139 9.15 8.55 5.77
N GLU A 140 9.21 9.63 4.98
CA GLU A 140 10.19 10.70 5.15
C GLU A 140 10.12 11.30 6.54
N LEU A 141 8.91 11.62 7.04
CA LEU A 141 8.69 12.10 8.40
C LEU A 141 9.20 11.10 9.45
N TYR A 142 8.95 9.81 9.26
CA TYR A 142 9.43 8.77 10.17
C TYR A 142 10.96 8.74 10.24
N LEU A 143 11.61 8.65 9.08
CA LEU A 143 13.08 8.60 9.00
C LEU A 143 13.73 9.86 9.56
N LEU A 144 13.13 11.03 9.32
CA LEU A 144 13.54 12.30 9.86
C LEU A 144 13.49 12.28 11.39
N LEU A 145 12.40 11.83 12.00
CA LEU A 145 12.26 11.74 13.45
C LEU A 145 13.24 10.73 14.07
N MET A 146 13.50 9.59 13.41
CA MET A 146 14.46 8.61 13.92
C MET A 146 15.90 9.13 13.94
N GLN A 147 16.24 10.11 13.10
CA GLN A 147 17.57 10.74 13.03
C GLN A 147 17.65 12.08 13.76
N ALA A 148 16.51 12.64 14.20
CA ALA A 148 16.50 13.94 14.87
C ALA A 148 17.36 13.95 16.13
N GLN A 149 18.08 15.04 16.36
CA GLN A 149 18.70 15.29 17.66
C GLN A 149 17.61 15.42 18.73
N PRO A 150 17.81 14.89 19.95
CA PRO A 150 16.87 15.07 21.05
C PRO A 150 16.50 16.54 21.26
N GLN A 151 15.22 16.79 21.56
CA GLN A 151 14.68 18.13 21.80
C GLN A 151 13.94 18.08 23.13
N ASP A 152 14.40 18.84 24.14
CA ASP A 152 13.85 18.81 25.47
C ASP A 152 12.51 19.56 25.58
N GLU A 153 12.25 20.48 24.65
CA GLU A 153 11.07 21.32 24.64
C GLU A 153 10.20 21.07 23.39
N GLN A 154 8.92 21.33 23.56
CA GLN A 154 7.97 21.42 22.44
C GLN A 154 8.25 22.70 21.65
N PHE A 155 8.16 22.63 20.34
CA PHE A 155 8.28 23.79 19.45
C PHE A 155 7.22 23.75 18.34
N ARG A 156 7.23 24.75 17.45
CA ARG A 156 6.30 24.78 16.30
C ARG A 156 7.06 24.92 14.99
N VAL A 157 6.56 24.24 13.97
CA VAL A 157 6.96 24.39 12.56
C VAL A 157 5.67 24.68 11.79
N HIS A 158 5.61 25.79 11.06
CA HIS A 158 4.40 26.24 10.34
C HIS A 158 3.11 26.19 11.19
N GLY A 159 3.20 26.56 12.46
CA GLY A 159 2.04 26.51 13.38
C GLY A 159 1.70 25.12 13.92
N ILE A 160 2.27 24.04 13.38
CA ILE A 160 2.07 22.66 13.86
C ILE A 160 2.98 22.43 15.07
N ALA A 161 2.38 21.99 16.17
CA ALA A 161 3.10 21.65 17.38
C ALA A 161 3.88 20.35 17.20
N VAL A 162 5.20 20.43 17.45
CA VAL A 162 6.09 19.25 17.48
C VAL A 162 6.38 18.95 18.96
N PRO A 163 5.96 17.80 19.49
CA PRO A 163 6.30 17.39 20.85
C PRO A 163 7.81 17.30 21.06
N LYS A 164 8.26 17.30 22.32
CA LYS A 164 9.65 16.98 22.64
C LYS A 164 10.06 15.63 22.04
N ILE A 165 11.30 15.52 21.64
CA ILE A 165 11.87 14.33 21.01
C ILE A 165 12.94 13.76 21.96
N ALA A 166 12.64 12.61 22.55
CA ALA A 166 13.60 11.88 23.38
C ALA A 166 14.49 10.95 22.53
N ASP A 167 15.54 10.45 23.14
CA ASP A 167 16.36 9.39 22.55
C ASP A 167 15.76 8.01 22.85
N ASP A 168 14.51 7.83 22.41
CA ASP A 168 13.72 6.60 22.59
C ASP A 168 12.84 6.35 21.35
N ALA A 169 12.99 5.21 20.72
CA ALA A 169 12.29 4.86 19.49
C ALA A 169 10.76 4.79 19.67
N GLY A 170 10.26 4.33 20.81
CA GLY A 170 8.84 4.26 21.11
C GLY A 170 8.21 5.65 21.23
N GLN A 171 8.92 6.55 21.93
CA GLN A 171 8.49 7.95 22.06
C GLN A 171 8.51 8.64 20.68
N ARG A 172 9.54 8.44 19.86
CA ARG A 172 9.64 9.00 18.50
C ARG A 172 8.50 8.50 17.60
N ARG A 173 8.11 7.22 17.70
CA ARG A 173 6.92 6.68 17.01
C ARG A 173 5.62 7.36 17.46
N SER A 174 5.49 7.66 18.75
CA SER A 174 4.33 8.39 19.28
C SER A 174 4.27 9.83 18.73
N VAL A 175 5.42 10.50 18.63
CA VAL A 175 5.54 11.81 17.97
C VAL A 175 5.15 11.72 16.51
N TRP A 176 5.66 10.70 15.79
CA TRP A 176 5.32 10.45 14.39
C TRP A 176 3.81 10.29 14.18
N LEU A 177 3.12 9.47 14.99
CA LEU A 177 1.67 9.29 14.91
C LEU A 177 0.90 10.62 15.13
N SER A 178 1.34 11.43 16.09
CA SER A 178 0.76 12.75 16.35
C SER A 178 0.93 13.69 15.16
N LEU A 179 2.13 13.75 14.59
CA LEU A 179 2.44 14.60 13.43
C LEU A 179 1.76 14.07 12.16
N LEU A 180 1.69 12.77 11.96
CA LEU A 180 0.95 12.14 10.86
C LEU A 180 -0.49 12.65 10.83
N LYS A 181 -1.18 12.63 11.98
CA LYS A 181 -2.56 13.10 12.10
C LYS A 181 -2.70 14.58 11.73
N ASN A 182 -1.80 15.44 12.22
CA ASN A 182 -1.83 16.88 11.96
C ASN A 182 -1.50 17.19 10.49
N LEU A 183 -0.45 16.59 9.95
CA LEU A 183 -0.01 16.79 8.57
C LEU A 183 -0.98 16.20 7.54
N SER A 184 -1.76 15.20 7.93
CA SER A 184 -2.84 14.67 7.09
C SER A 184 -3.94 15.68 6.79
N GLN A 185 -4.04 16.77 7.52
CA GLN A 185 -4.98 17.88 7.27
C GLN A 185 -4.41 18.94 6.31
N CYS A 186 -3.11 18.88 6.06
CA CYS A 186 -2.42 19.82 5.18
C CYS A 186 -2.43 19.34 3.72
N ASP A 187 -2.33 20.26 2.78
CA ASP A 187 -2.03 19.93 1.38
C ASP A 187 -0.57 19.47 1.19
N ALA A 188 -0.24 19.01 0.00
CA ALA A 188 1.08 18.48 -0.32
C ALA A 188 2.19 19.53 -0.18
N VAL A 189 1.91 20.79 -0.52
CA VAL A 189 2.89 21.90 -0.43
C VAL A 189 3.22 22.21 1.02
N ALA A 190 2.22 22.35 1.86
CA ALA A 190 2.39 22.62 3.30
C ALA A 190 3.12 21.44 4.00
N ARG A 191 2.82 20.19 3.63
CA ARG A 191 3.55 19.02 4.13
C ARG A 191 5.03 19.05 3.75
N ARG A 192 5.34 19.37 2.49
CA ARG A 192 6.72 19.48 2.02
C ARG A 192 7.49 20.56 2.77
N SER A 193 6.94 21.77 2.87
CA SER A 193 7.55 22.88 3.62
C SER A 193 7.78 22.50 5.09
N PHE A 194 6.82 21.82 5.71
CA PHE A 194 7.00 21.32 7.08
C PHE A 194 8.19 20.37 7.20
N LEU A 195 8.30 19.38 6.30
CA LEU A 195 9.38 18.38 6.34
C LEU A 195 10.76 19.01 6.14
N GLU A 196 10.88 19.99 5.24
CA GLU A 196 12.11 20.72 4.96
C GLU A 196 12.56 21.52 6.18
N ASP A 197 11.67 22.33 6.77
CA ASP A 197 11.99 23.16 7.92
C ASP A 197 12.19 22.35 9.21
N ALA A 198 11.42 21.26 9.38
CA ALA A 198 11.60 20.33 10.48
C ALA A 198 12.98 19.63 10.41
N ALA A 199 13.46 19.26 9.23
CA ALA A 199 14.79 18.66 9.08
C ALA A 199 15.90 19.62 9.58
N VAL A 200 15.82 20.89 9.20
CA VAL A 200 16.75 21.93 9.70
C VAL A 200 16.64 22.07 11.22
N ARG A 201 15.43 22.14 11.75
CA ARG A 201 15.18 22.29 13.19
C ARG A 201 15.68 21.10 14.00
N PHE A 202 15.64 19.90 13.43
CA PHE A 202 16.15 18.67 14.05
C PHE A 202 17.66 18.49 13.91
N GLY A 203 18.36 19.47 13.31
CA GLY A 203 19.82 19.46 13.17
C GLY A 203 20.33 18.55 12.04
N LEU A 204 19.46 18.17 11.10
CA LEU A 204 19.86 17.35 9.96
C LEU A 204 20.46 18.20 8.84
N GLN A 205 21.47 17.64 8.18
CA GLN A 205 22.05 18.28 6.99
C GLN A 205 21.05 18.26 5.82
N PRO A 206 21.07 19.22 4.89
CA PRO A 206 20.18 19.23 3.73
C PRO A 206 20.23 17.96 2.88
N SER A 207 21.36 17.26 2.88
CA SER A 207 21.58 16.01 2.16
C SER A 207 21.17 14.74 2.92
N TRP A 208 20.54 14.84 4.08
CA TRP A 208 20.25 13.68 4.95
C TRP A 208 19.49 12.56 4.24
N LYS A 209 18.62 12.90 3.30
CA LYS A 209 17.86 11.91 2.49
C LYS A 209 18.74 11.13 1.52
N MET A 210 19.88 11.67 1.12
CA MET A 210 20.72 11.07 0.08
C MET A 210 21.26 9.71 0.51
N ARG A 211 21.46 9.47 1.80
CA ARG A 211 21.75 8.14 2.32
C ARG A 211 20.77 7.08 1.81
N TYR A 212 19.47 7.40 1.81
CA TYR A 212 18.40 6.47 1.40
C TYR A 212 18.17 6.42 -0.11
N LEU A 213 18.60 7.44 -0.83
CA LEU A 213 18.35 7.56 -2.27
C LEU A 213 19.58 7.21 -3.12
N ASP A 214 20.80 7.20 -2.56
CA ASP A 214 22.03 6.88 -3.28
C ASP A 214 22.46 5.43 -3.09
N ASP A 215 22.25 4.83 -1.92
CA ASP A 215 22.46 3.41 -1.72
C ASP A 215 21.44 2.60 -2.53
N PRO A 216 21.86 1.67 -3.39
CA PRO A 216 20.94 0.95 -4.28
C PRO A 216 19.84 0.17 -3.56
N LEU A 217 20.15 -0.48 -2.43
CA LEU A 217 19.16 -1.29 -1.69
C LEU A 217 18.15 -0.42 -0.94
N LEU A 218 18.64 0.67 -0.31
CA LEU A 218 17.79 1.63 0.37
C LEU A 218 16.94 2.41 -0.64
N ARG A 219 17.50 2.77 -1.78
CA ARG A 219 16.77 3.42 -2.87
C ARG A 219 15.60 2.57 -3.35
N ASP A 220 15.82 1.30 -3.61
CA ASP A 220 14.76 0.36 -4.03
C ASP A 220 13.66 0.27 -2.97
N ARG A 221 14.03 0.37 -1.68
CA ARG A 221 13.09 0.34 -0.57
C ARG A 221 12.29 1.64 -0.39
N PHE A 222 12.92 2.79 -0.55
CA PHE A 222 12.34 4.06 -0.10
C PHE A 222 11.91 5.00 -1.23
N GLN A 223 12.55 4.94 -2.40
CA GLN A 223 12.23 5.83 -3.50
C GLN A 223 10.94 5.43 -4.20
N LEU A 224 10.11 6.42 -4.54
CA LEU A 224 8.99 6.24 -5.46
C LEU A 224 9.50 6.11 -6.90
N LEU A 225 8.74 5.39 -7.73
CA LEU A 225 8.90 5.39 -9.18
C LEU A 225 8.84 6.83 -9.71
N ARG A 226 9.67 7.15 -10.67
CA ARG A 226 9.56 8.36 -11.47
C ARG A 226 8.87 8.04 -12.80
N LEU A 227 8.45 9.05 -13.52
CA LEU A 227 7.71 8.86 -14.76
C LEU A 227 8.42 7.94 -15.79
N PRO A 228 9.75 8.01 -16.02
CA PRO A 228 10.42 7.05 -16.91
C PRO A 228 10.31 5.60 -16.42
N GLU A 229 10.45 5.37 -15.13
CA GLU A 229 10.37 4.05 -14.51
C GLU A 229 8.92 3.51 -14.51
N LEU A 230 7.96 4.39 -14.29
CA LEU A 230 6.53 4.06 -14.38
C LEU A 230 6.13 3.64 -15.80
N LYS A 231 6.67 4.32 -16.83
CA LYS A 231 6.48 3.93 -18.24
C LYS A 231 7.04 2.54 -18.52
N LEU A 232 8.23 2.20 -18.02
CA LEU A 232 8.81 0.87 -18.18
C LEU A 232 7.90 -0.22 -17.58
N LEU A 233 7.33 0.05 -16.39
CA LEU A 233 6.41 -0.88 -15.74
C LEU A 233 5.13 -1.08 -16.58
N ALA A 234 4.56 0.00 -17.11
CA ALA A 234 3.38 -0.03 -17.97
C ALA A 234 3.67 -0.73 -19.32
N ASP A 235 4.83 -0.46 -19.94
CA ASP A 235 5.23 -1.06 -21.23
C ASP A 235 5.59 -2.55 -21.11
N ALA A 236 5.97 -3.00 -19.91
CA ALA A 236 6.08 -4.42 -19.59
C ALA A 236 4.70 -5.13 -19.47
N GLY A 237 3.61 -4.41 -19.73
CA GLY A 237 2.25 -4.93 -19.73
C GLY A 237 1.63 -5.08 -18.36
N MET A 238 2.11 -4.33 -17.36
CA MET A 238 1.43 -4.20 -16.07
C MET A 238 0.35 -3.12 -16.16
N THR A 239 -0.72 -3.27 -15.40
CA THR A 239 -1.78 -2.27 -15.33
C THR A 239 -1.45 -1.24 -14.26
N ILE A 240 -1.62 0.05 -14.59
CA ILE A 240 -1.40 1.15 -13.66
C ILE A 240 -2.74 1.76 -13.28
N GLY A 241 -2.98 1.88 -11.98
CA GLY A 241 -4.10 2.60 -11.39
C GLY A 241 -3.60 3.69 -10.43
N ALA A 242 -4.53 4.39 -9.80
CA ALA A 242 -4.24 5.54 -8.96
C ALA A 242 -4.16 5.20 -7.46
N HIS A 243 -3.36 5.98 -6.73
CA HIS A 243 -3.29 5.94 -5.26
C HIS A 243 -3.27 7.36 -4.67
N THR A 244 -4.12 8.24 -5.19
CA THR A 244 -4.17 9.69 -4.95
C THR A 244 -2.92 10.46 -5.43
N SER A 245 -2.97 11.77 -5.44
CA SER A 245 -1.84 12.59 -5.91
C SER A 245 -0.65 12.56 -4.96
N SER A 246 -0.90 12.63 -3.64
CA SER A 246 0.16 12.83 -2.62
C SER A 246 0.03 11.94 -1.37
N HIS A 247 -0.78 10.87 -1.44
CA HIS A 247 -0.98 9.91 -0.35
C HIS A 247 -1.45 10.54 0.98
N PRO A 248 -2.52 11.37 1.02
CA PRO A 248 -3.06 11.90 2.26
C PRO A 248 -4.01 10.91 2.95
N VAL A 249 -4.35 11.16 4.21
CA VAL A 249 -5.56 10.60 4.83
C VAL A 249 -6.76 11.37 4.30
N LEU A 250 -7.50 10.82 3.34
CA LEU A 250 -8.55 11.53 2.61
C LEU A 250 -9.66 12.04 3.51
N ALA A 251 -10.08 11.25 4.53
CA ALA A 251 -11.10 11.67 5.48
C ALA A 251 -10.71 12.92 6.29
N ALA A 252 -9.42 13.21 6.42
CA ALA A 252 -8.91 14.39 7.11
C ALA A 252 -8.82 15.64 6.22
N GLN A 253 -8.97 15.48 4.90
CA GLN A 253 -8.90 16.57 3.92
C GLN A 253 -10.23 17.31 3.79
N SER A 254 -10.19 18.59 3.36
CA SER A 254 -11.40 19.27 2.88
C SER A 254 -12.01 18.54 1.69
N VAL A 255 -13.25 18.84 1.35
CA VAL A 255 -13.96 18.26 0.19
C VAL A 255 -13.20 18.55 -1.09
N GLU A 256 -12.71 19.78 -1.25
CA GLU A 256 -11.99 20.24 -2.44
C GLU A 256 -10.64 19.54 -2.59
N LEU A 257 -9.85 19.45 -1.49
CA LEU A 257 -8.55 18.78 -1.52
C LEU A 257 -8.70 17.27 -1.74
N ALA A 258 -9.65 16.61 -1.08
CA ALA A 258 -9.89 15.19 -1.30
C ALA A 258 -10.31 14.89 -2.74
N ARG A 259 -11.16 15.75 -3.32
CA ARG A 259 -11.57 15.62 -4.73
C ARG A 259 -10.39 15.83 -5.69
N ALA A 260 -9.55 16.83 -5.46
CA ALA A 260 -8.35 17.09 -6.25
C ALA A 260 -7.39 15.91 -6.19
N GLU A 261 -7.09 15.38 -5.01
CA GLU A 261 -6.24 14.20 -4.79
C GLU A 261 -6.69 12.98 -5.62
N ILE A 262 -8.00 12.74 -5.70
CA ILE A 262 -8.59 11.61 -6.43
C ILE A 262 -8.56 11.87 -7.94
N THR A 263 -8.96 13.07 -8.38
CA THR A 263 -9.18 13.38 -9.80
C THR A 263 -7.88 13.68 -10.54
N GLU A 264 -6.98 14.47 -9.92
CA GLU A 264 -5.72 14.89 -10.56
C GLU A 264 -4.76 13.72 -10.75
N CYS A 265 -4.69 12.79 -9.79
CA CYS A 265 -3.90 11.58 -9.95
C CYS A 265 -4.33 10.78 -11.18
N ARG A 266 -5.62 10.54 -11.35
CA ARG A 266 -6.15 9.85 -12.53
C ARG A 266 -5.77 10.58 -13.83
N THR A 267 -6.09 11.86 -13.89
CA THR A 267 -5.86 12.69 -15.10
C THR A 267 -4.38 12.71 -15.46
N GLY A 268 -3.50 12.89 -14.47
CA GLY A 268 -2.05 12.90 -14.68
C GLY A 268 -1.53 11.56 -15.20
N LEU A 269 -2.01 10.43 -14.64
CA LEU A 269 -1.65 9.10 -15.09
C LEU A 269 -2.10 8.84 -16.54
N GLU A 270 -3.35 9.15 -16.86
CA GLU A 270 -3.92 8.96 -18.21
C GLU A 270 -3.19 9.80 -19.26
N GLN A 271 -2.89 11.06 -18.95
CA GLN A 271 -2.13 11.95 -19.84
C GLN A 271 -0.69 11.47 -20.04
N SER A 272 -0.03 11.01 -18.98
CA SER A 272 1.38 10.64 -19.03
C SER A 272 1.64 9.28 -19.67
N LEU A 273 0.69 8.34 -19.53
CA LEU A 273 0.82 6.96 -19.98
C LEU A 273 0.02 6.67 -21.27
N GLY A 274 -0.93 7.53 -21.65
CA GLY A 274 -1.83 7.28 -22.77
C GLY A 274 -2.76 6.08 -22.58
N ARG A 275 -3.00 5.68 -21.34
CA ARG A 275 -3.79 4.49 -20.95
C ARG A 275 -4.75 4.87 -19.84
N GLN A 276 -5.91 4.20 -19.79
CA GLN A 276 -6.94 4.47 -18.78
C GLN A 276 -6.49 3.99 -17.39
N ALA A 277 -6.52 4.88 -16.39
CA ALA A 277 -6.38 4.57 -14.98
C ALA A 277 -7.77 4.30 -14.38
N TRP A 278 -8.27 3.09 -14.56
CA TRP A 278 -9.65 2.73 -14.25
C TRP A 278 -9.92 2.38 -12.78
N ALA A 279 -8.87 2.16 -11.97
CA ALA A 279 -8.98 1.80 -10.57
C ALA A 279 -8.22 2.76 -9.67
N ILE A 280 -8.69 2.93 -8.44
CA ILE A 280 -7.99 3.63 -7.37
C ILE A 280 -7.96 2.77 -6.11
N ALA A 281 -6.85 2.80 -5.37
CA ALA A 281 -6.83 2.42 -3.96
C ALA A 281 -6.75 3.67 -3.09
N TYR A 282 -7.48 3.68 -1.98
CA TYR A 282 -7.41 4.80 -1.05
C TYR A 282 -6.23 4.61 -0.10
N PRO A 283 -5.38 5.64 0.11
CA PRO A 283 -4.30 5.60 1.09
C PRO A 283 -4.79 5.16 2.48
N PHE A 284 -4.02 4.30 3.14
CA PHE A 284 -4.37 3.62 4.39
C PHE A 284 -5.60 2.70 4.28
N GLY A 285 -6.70 3.16 3.69
CA GLY A 285 -7.87 2.37 3.31
C GLY A 285 -8.69 1.78 4.46
N ASP A 286 -8.47 2.21 5.69
CA ASP A 286 -9.27 1.84 6.85
C ASP A 286 -10.47 2.80 7.04
N PRO A 287 -11.49 2.43 7.87
CA PRO A 287 -12.67 3.27 8.06
C PRO A 287 -12.43 4.65 8.68
N GLY A 288 -11.24 4.89 9.24
CA GLY A 288 -10.83 6.20 9.76
C GLY A 288 -10.18 7.09 8.71
N SER A 289 -9.74 6.51 7.60
CA SER A 289 -9.00 7.20 6.53
C SER A 289 -9.83 7.48 5.28
N VAL A 290 -10.93 6.76 5.08
CA VAL A 290 -11.80 6.88 3.89
C VAL A 290 -13.23 6.46 4.22
N GLY A 291 -14.23 7.04 3.54
CA GLY A 291 -15.64 6.74 3.76
C GLY A 291 -16.54 7.04 2.56
N ALA A 292 -17.84 7.06 2.78
CA ALA A 292 -18.84 7.23 1.74
C ALA A 292 -18.66 8.50 0.88
N ARG A 293 -18.08 9.56 1.46
CA ARG A 293 -17.77 10.81 0.76
C ARG A 293 -16.76 10.54 -0.37
N GLU A 294 -15.66 9.86 -0.07
CA GLU A 294 -14.59 9.57 -1.01
C GLU A 294 -15.01 8.49 -2.02
N PHE A 295 -15.84 7.53 -1.61
CA PHE A 295 -16.40 6.53 -2.52
C PHE A 295 -17.20 7.19 -3.63
N LYS A 296 -18.03 8.17 -3.27
CA LYS A 296 -18.78 8.98 -4.26
C LYS A 296 -17.86 9.82 -5.13
N MET A 297 -16.81 10.41 -4.55
CA MET A 297 -15.81 11.17 -5.34
C MET A 297 -15.08 10.30 -6.36
N ALA A 298 -14.71 9.06 -6.02
CA ALA A 298 -14.10 8.14 -6.95
C ALA A 298 -15.05 7.74 -8.09
N GLU A 299 -16.32 7.54 -7.80
CA GLU A 299 -17.36 7.31 -8.81
C GLU A 299 -17.51 8.52 -9.75
N GLU A 300 -17.65 9.72 -9.18
CA GLU A 300 -17.77 10.98 -9.93
C GLU A 300 -16.53 11.29 -10.77
N ALA A 301 -15.34 10.91 -10.30
CA ALA A 301 -14.09 11.00 -11.04
C ALA A 301 -14.01 9.99 -12.20
N GLY A 302 -14.96 9.05 -12.30
CA GLY A 302 -15.08 8.10 -13.40
C GLY A 302 -14.19 6.85 -13.28
N TYR A 303 -13.72 6.51 -12.06
CA TYR A 303 -13.12 5.21 -11.84
C TYR A 303 -14.14 4.08 -12.02
N ALA A 304 -13.70 2.91 -12.45
CA ALA A 304 -14.56 1.73 -12.57
C ALA A 304 -14.76 1.04 -11.21
N CYS A 305 -13.75 1.09 -10.35
CA CYS A 305 -13.81 0.60 -8.98
C CYS A 305 -12.77 1.28 -8.08
N ALA A 306 -12.95 1.10 -6.77
CA ALA A 306 -11.98 1.56 -5.79
C ALA A 306 -11.78 0.52 -4.69
N PHE A 307 -10.55 0.45 -4.16
CA PHE A 307 -10.14 -0.51 -3.17
C PHE A 307 -9.92 0.14 -1.80
N VAL A 308 -10.39 -0.57 -0.77
CA VAL A 308 -10.11 -0.29 0.64
C VAL A 308 -9.12 -1.32 1.19
N ASN A 309 -8.54 -1.04 2.34
CA ASN A 309 -7.58 -1.94 2.99
C ASN A 309 -8.18 -2.62 4.23
N VAL A 310 -9.38 -3.16 4.06
CA VAL A 310 -10.08 -3.97 5.05
C VAL A 310 -10.35 -5.35 4.48
N GLY A 311 -10.28 -6.38 5.33
CA GLY A 311 -10.60 -7.75 4.92
C GLY A 311 -12.07 -7.89 4.51
N GLY A 312 -12.34 -8.85 3.66
CA GLY A 312 -13.68 -9.16 3.18
C GLY A 312 -13.68 -9.81 1.80
N VAL A 313 -14.87 -10.11 1.30
CA VAL A 313 -15.05 -10.64 -0.05
C VAL A 313 -15.52 -9.51 -0.96
N PRO A 314 -14.85 -9.25 -2.09
CA PRO A 314 -15.32 -8.29 -3.07
C PRO A 314 -16.72 -8.67 -3.59
N ASP A 315 -17.66 -7.73 -3.47
CA ASP A 315 -18.98 -7.83 -4.07
C ASP A 315 -19.24 -6.57 -4.91
N ALA A 316 -19.10 -6.74 -6.22
CA ALA A 316 -19.34 -5.64 -7.17
C ALA A 316 -20.80 -5.15 -7.18
N ALA A 317 -21.74 -5.95 -6.69
CA ALA A 317 -23.14 -5.55 -6.58
C ALA A 317 -23.40 -4.72 -5.31
N ALA A 318 -22.66 -4.99 -4.23
CA ALA A 318 -22.82 -4.29 -2.95
C ALA A 318 -22.08 -2.93 -2.91
N GLY A 319 -21.02 -2.75 -3.72
CA GLY A 319 -20.30 -1.46 -3.73
C GLY A 319 -18.91 -1.53 -4.34
N ARG A 320 -18.83 -1.32 -5.66
CA ARG A 320 -17.55 -1.36 -6.39
C ARG A 320 -16.55 -0.27 -6.02
N PHE A 321 -16.93 0.71 -5.20
CA PHE A 321 -16.03 1.79 -4.74
C PHE A 321 -15.50 1.58 -3.30
N ALA A 322 -15.71 0.38 -2.74
CA ALA A 322 -15.18 -0.04 -1.45
C ALA A 322 -14.79 -1.54 -1.46
N LEU A 323 -14.15 -1.99 -2.53
CA LEU A 323 -13.76 -3.39 -2.68
C LEU A 323 -12.68 -3.75 -1.65
N PRO A 324 -12.94 -4.76 -0.79
CA PRO A 324 -11.99 -5.19 0.23
C PRO A 324 -10.81 -5.94 -0.36
N ARG A 325 -9.68 -5.93 0.37
CA ARG A 325 -8.45 -6.64 -0.03
C ARG A 325 -7.82 -7.39 1.14
N VAL A 326 -7.10 -8.43 0.81
CA VAL A 326 -6.16 -9.10 1.72
C VAL A 326 -4.84 -8.32 1.71
N HIS A 327 -4.56 -7.62 2.80
CA HIS A 327 -3.30 -6.90 2.99
C HIS A 327 -2.20 -7.87 3.44
N VAL A 328 -1.15 -8.00 2.65
CA VAL A 328 -0.01 -8.88 2.96
C VAL A 328 1.04 -8.10 3.76
N THR A 329 1.55 -8.72 4.83
CA THR A 329 2.59 -8.15 5.69
C THR A 329 3.77 -9.11 5.86
N ALA A 330 4.93 -8.58 6.28
CA ALA A 330 6.13 -9.35 6.54
C ALA A 330 5.93 -10.47 7.59
N GLU A 331 5.02 -10.27 8.53
CA GLU A 331 4.77 -11.21 9.63
C GLU A 331 3.89 -12.40 9.25
N MET A 332 3.29 -12.40 8.06
CA MET A 332 2.42 -13.50 7.64
C MET A 332 3.21 -14.77 7.34
N SER A 333 3.06 -15.78 8.19
CA SER A 333 3.53 -17.13 7.86
C SER A 333 2.74 -17.69 6.66
N PRO A 334 3.25 -18.70 5.94
CA PRO A 334 2.54 -19.31 4.80
C PRO A 334 1.11 -19.73 5.13
N SER A 335 0.88 -20.31 6.29
CA SER A 335 -0.46 -20.76 6.73
C SER A 335 -1.39 -19.58 7.06
N VAL A 336 -0.87 -18.49 7.63
CA VAL A 336 -1.62 -17.24 7.87
C VAL A 336 -2.00 -16.62 6.53
N TYR A 337 -1.05 -16.52 5.61
CA TYR A 337 -1.29 -16.00 4.27
C TYR A 337 -2.40 -16.78 3.57
N GLU A 338 -2.31 -18.12 3.56
CA GLU A 338 -3.31 -18.96 2.90
C GLU A 338 -4.68 -18.89 3.59
N ALA A 339 -4.74 -18.77 4.93
CA ALA A 339 -5.98 -18.57 5.67
C ALA A 339 -6.72 -17.27 5.27
N HIS A 340 -5.97 -16.20 4.98
CA HIS A 340 -6.53 -14.95 4.48
C HIS A 340 -6.97 -15.07 3.03
N VAL A 341 -6.13 -15.60 2.15
CA VAL A 341 -6.41 -15.76 0.71
C VAL A 341 -7.63 -16.63 0.45
N SER A 342 -7.81 -17.70 1.23
CA SER A 342 -8.98 -18.58 1.13
C SER A 342 -10.29 -17.97 1.67
N GLY A 343 -10.26 -16.77 2.24
CA GLY A 343 -11.39 -16.14 2.94
C GLY A 343 -11.74 -16.80 4.28
N PHE A 344 -10.96 -17.78 4.75
CA PHE A 344 -11.22 -18.44 6.04
C PHE A 344 -11.10 -17.49 7.22
N HIS A 345 -10.07 -16.65 7.21
CA HIS A 345 -9.87 -15.67 8.29
C HIS A 345 -11.06 -14.73 8.44
N ASP A 346 -11.56 -14.17 7.34
CA ASP A 346 -12.69 -13.24 7.35
C ASP A 346 -13.99 -13.93 7.72
N ALA A 347 -14.24 -15.13 7.22
CA ALA A 347 -15.40 -15.94 7.60
C ALA A 347 -15.37 -16.33 9.09
N LEU A 348 -14.17 -16.52 9.67
CA LEU A 348 -14.04 -16.76 11.10
C LEU A 348 -14.34 -15.49 11.89
N ARG A 349 -13.78 -14.33 11.48
CA ARG A 349 -14.03 -13.06 12.16
C ARG A 349 -15.50 -12.65 12.16
N SER A 350 -16.19 -12.82 11.05
CA SER A 350 -17.61 -12.44 10.93
C SER A 350 -18.55 -13.25 11.86
N ARG A 351 -18.12 -14.45 12.31
CA ARG A 351 -18.88 -15.25 13.27
C ARG A 351 -18.72 -14.78 14.72
N PHE A 352 -17.74 -13.97 15.02
CA PHE A 352 -17.42 -13.49 16.36
C PHE A 352 -17.46 -11.96 16.50
N ALA A 353 -17.89 -11.24 15.46
CA ALA A 353 -18.16 -9.80 15.45
C ALA A 353 -19.65 -9.54 15.73
#